data_a8b196e90b86351ca07abf77a556586c
#
_entry.id   a8b196e90b86351ca07abf77a556586c
#
_cell.length_a   1.000
_cell.length_b   1.000
_cell.length_c   1.000
_cell.angle_alpha   90.00
_cell.angle_beta   90.00
_cell.angle_gamma   90.00
#
_symmetry.space_group_name_H-M   'P 1'
#
loop_
_entity.id
_entity.type
_entity.pdbx_description
1 polymer ?
#
loop_
_entity_poly.entity_id
_entity_poly.type
_entity_poly.pdbx_seq_one_letter_code
_entity_poly.pdbx_strand_id
1 'polypeptide(L)'
;MQVSGALFSISTDTSRDRYREMVQGPRNCRLRLTMTPYDICCLRELALKIHIIGICGTFMGGLAQLCRQKGWEVTGSDQHVYPPMSDQLRQAGIVLHEGYDASVLREDLDLVVVGNAMSRGNVEVEAVLDGKIPFISGPELLGRFTEGMTVLAVSGTHGKTTTTSMLAWILESQGMNPGFLVGGVPQNFGVSARLGGGQWFVVEADEYDTAFFDKRSKFVHYHPDIFGINNLEFDHADIFSDLSAIETQFHHAIRRVPSQGFVVSRAGVDAIDRVLARGCWSRELRIGQGTSVRLRAERDRLVSDDWDLSVQWPMRGKHNAQNAELAVAMAHAANVPTDAGFLALSEFQGVARRLNLLFDNGVLKVWDDFAHHPTAIETTLEALSEEPQRPLTAVIELRSNTMKAGIHGKALLDAVAGADQVYWVLPDDVSWDVQILEREQGSSVVVHDLTALEQQLSKQTSGQMIFMSNGGFSGIQARVVEHVRVR
;
A
#
# COMPACT_ATOMS: atom_id res chain seq x y z
N MET A 1 71.87 13.15 -12.25
CA MET A 1 70.93 14.04 -11.54
C MET A 1 69.71 13.21 -11.09
N GLN A 2 69.74 12.84 -9.81
CA GLN A 2 68.65 12.13 -9.15
C GLN A 2 67.53 13.13 -8.82
N VAL A 3 66.25 12.78 -9.10
CA VAL A 3 65.11 13.44 -8.53
C VAL A 3 64.30 12.37 -7.81
N SER A 4 64.25 12.54 -6.50
CA SER A 4 63.60 11.72 -5.48
C SER A 4 62.06 11.83 -5.62
N GLY A 5 61.37 10.68 -5.75
CA GLY A 5 59.94 10.57 -5.66
C GLY A 5 59.48 10.42 -4.22
N ALA A 6 58.69 11.34 -3.72
CA ALA A 6 58.00 11.22 -2.45
C ALA A 6 56.65 10.52 -2.66
N LEU A 7 56.52 9.31 -2.14
CA LEU A 7 55.27 8.58 -2.01
C LEU A 7 54.45 9.18 -0.85
N PHE A 8 53.32 9.80 -1.17
CA PHE A 8 52.30 10.13 -0.17
C PHE A 8 51.43 8.88 0.10
N SER A 9 51.63 8.28 1.25
CA SER A 9 50.69 7.29 1.80
C SER A 9 49.49 8.01 2.37
N ILE A 10 48.35 7.87 1.76
CA ILE A 10 47.07 8.31 2.34
C ILE A 10 46.68 7.26 3.38
N SER A 11 46.74 7.64 4.65
CA SER A 11 46.24 6.85 5.78
C SER A 11 44.71 6.89 5.77
N THR A 12 44.11 5.80 5.39
CA THR A 12 42.66 5.52 5.58
C THR A 12 42.49 4.91 6.96
N ASP A 13 42.31 5.70 7.99
CA ASP A 13 41.61 5.27 9.22
C ASP A 13 41.47 6.39 10.28
N THR A 14 40.70 7.41 10.02
CA THR A 14 40.41 8.45 11.04
C THR A 14 38.96 8.45 11.51
N SER A 15 38.09 7.64 10.93
CA SER A 15 36.69 7.58 11.32
C SER A 15 36.39 6.56 12.43
N ARG A 16 37.09 5.43 12.45
CA ARG A 16 36.89 4.39 13.47
C ARG A 16 37.48 4.72 14.84
N ASP A 17 38.61 5.42 14.90
CA ASP A 17 39.23 5.75 16.18
C ASP A 17 38.53 6.89 16.91
N ARG A 18 37.95 7.87 16.21
CA ARG A 18 37.09 8.89 16.83
C ARG A 18 35.83 8.31 17.43
N TYR A 19 35.32 7.20 16.86
CA TYR A 19 34.11 6.54 17.35
C TYR A 19 34.34 5.75 18.64
N ARG A 20 35.53 5.14 18.80
CA ARG A 20 35.88 4.43 20.04
C ARG A 20 36.12 5.35 21.24
N GLU A 21 36.62 6.55 21.03
CA GLU A 21 36.79 7.55 22.12
C GLU A 21 35.45 8.16 22.56
N MET A 22 34.42 8.28 21.68
CA MET A 22 33.11 8.77 22.04
C MET A 22 32.27 7.79 22.90
N VAL A 23 32.50 6.48 22.76
CA VAL A 23 31.71 5.47 23.48
C VAL A 23 32.23 5.20 24.91
N GLN A 24 33.44 5.66 25.27
CA GLN A 24 34.05 5.43 26.60
C GLN A 24 34.04 6.64 27.56
N GLY A 25 33.37 7.72 27.21
CA GLY A 25 33.21 8.90 28.08
C GLY A 25 32.13 8.71 29.14
N PRO A 26 32.20 9.43 30.29
CA PRO A 26 31.25 9.28 31.39
C PRO A 26 29.81 9.65 30.94
N ARG A 27 28.83 8.88 31.36
CA ARG A 27 27.40 8.87 30.94
C ARG A 27 26.60 10.18 31.17
N ASN A 28 27.21 11.33 31.40
CA ASN A 28 26.52 12.58 31.72
C ASN A 28 26.87 13.78 30.81
N CYS A 29 27.42 13.56 29.63
CA CYS A 29 27.60 14.66 28.67
C CYS A 29 26.51 14.62 27.61
N ARG A 30 25.42 15.39 27.81
CA ARG A 30 24.39 15.67 26.79
C ARG A 30 25.01 16.54 25.69
N LEU A 31 25.69 15.92 24.74
CA LEU A 31 26.01 16.59 23.47
C LEU A 31 24.69 16.69 22.67
N ARG A 32 24.13 17.88 22.56
CA ARG A 32 23.19 18.23 21.50
C ARG A 32 23.95 18.12 20.19
N LEU A 33 23.91 16.94 19.58
CA LEU A 33 24.33 16.77 18.19
C LEU A 33 23.33 17.59 17.34
N THR A 34 23.79 18.69 16.78
CA THR A 34 23.16 19.32 15.62
C THR A 34 23.36 18.32 14.48
N MET A 35 22.38 17.38 14.34
CA MET A 35 22.41 16.39 13.27
C MET A 35 22.41 17.09 11.92
N THR A 36 23.51 16.98 11.20
CA THR A 36 23.53 17.34 9.79
C THR A 36 22.81 16.24 8.99
N PRO A 37 22.31 16.51 7.78
CA PRO A 37 21.72 15.48 6.92
C PRO A 37 22.61 14.25 6.68
N TYR A 38 23.92 14.33 6.92
CA TYR A 38 24.90 13.24 6.78
C TYR A 38 25.05 12.35 8.03
N ASP A 39 24.66 12.85 9.21
CA ASP A 39 24.80 12.08 10.47
C ASP A 39 23.73 11.02 10.66
N ILE A 40 22.70 11.00 9.83
CA ILE A 40 21.57 10.08 9.89
C ILE A 40 21.96 8.66 9.37
N CYS A 41 23.10 8.49 8.75
CA CYS A 41 23.64 7.18 8.36
C CYS A 41 23.84 6.23 9.57
N CYS A 42 23.91 6.77 10.80
CA CYS A 42 24.06 6.02 12.06
C CYS A 42 22.72 5.56 12.68
N LEU A 43 21.55 5.80 12.07
CA LEU A 43 20.26 5.40 12.62
C LEU A 43 20.08 3.88 12.79
N ARG A 44 20.98 3.07 12.24
CA ARG A 44 20.88 1.61 12.30
C ARG A 44 21.13 1.01 13.69
N GLU A 45 21.88 1.68 14.53
CA GLU A 45 22.34 1.13 15.83
C GLU A 45 21.75 1.82 17.07
N LEU A 46 21.05 2.96 16.91
CA LEU A 46 20.51 3.73 18.02
C LEU A 46 19.03 3.45 18.24
N ALA A 47 18.63 3.25 19.50
CA ALA A 47 17.23 3.23 19.91
C ALA A 47 16.73 4.69 19.94
N LEU A 48 16.07 5.15 18.88
CA LEU A 48 15.56 6.51 18.76
C LEU A 48 14.21 6.67 19.49
N LYS A 49 13.97 7.88 19.94
CA LYS A 49 12.65 8.35 20.42
C LYS A 49 12.00 9.18 19.33
N ILE A 50 10.94 8.66 18.75
CA ILE A 50 10.25 9.31 17.64
C ILE A 50 8.79 9.60 17.97
N HIS A 51 8.26 10.67 17.40
CA HIS A 51 6.85 10.97 17.37
C HIS A 51 6.34 11.01 15.92
N ILE A 52 5.19 10.38 15.66
CA ILE A 52 4.61 10.28 14.31
C ILE A 52 3.29 11.04 14.27
N ILE A 53 3.24 12.13 13.50
CA ILE A 53 2.03 12.93 13.28
C ILE A 53 1.21 12.28 12.15
N GLY A 54 -0.06 11.92 12.41
CA GLY A 54 -0.91 11.19 11.48
C GLY A 54 -0.63 9.68 11.49
N ILE A 55 -0.39 9.11 12.67
CA ILE A 55 0.09 7.73 12.86
C ILE A 55 -0.91 6.65 12.45
N CYS A 56 -2.22 6.91 12.48
CA CYS A 56 -3.26 5.92 12.20
C CYS A 56 -3.50 5.68 10.70
N GLY A 57 -2.85 6.45 9.82
CA GLY A 57 -2.83 6.12 8.39
C GLY A 57 -2.14 4.78 8.14
N THR A 58 -2.61 4.00 7.15
CA THR A 58 -2.15 2.62 6.91
C THR A 58 -0.63 2.53 6.73
N PHE A 59 -0.06 3.41 5.91
CA PHE A 59 1.39 3.48 5.70
C PHE A 59 2.13 3.91 6.97
N MET A 60 1.67 4.97 7.64
CA MET A 60 2.33 5.52 8.83
C MET A 60 2.26 4.55 10.01
N GLY A 61 1.12 3.86 10.19
CA GLY A 61 0.96 2.82 11.22
C GLY A 61 1.86 1.61 10.98
N GLY A 62 2.00 1.17 9.73
CA GLY A 62 2.96 0.13 9.37
C GLY A 62 4.42 0.54 9.64
N LEU A 63 4.79 1.77 9.26
CA LEU A 63 6.12 2.32 9.54
C LEU A 63 6.38 2.42 11.05
N ALA A 64 5.39 2.84 11.85
CA ALA A 64 5.48 2.88 13.31
C ALA A 64 5.79 1.49 13.90
N GLN A 65 5.13 0.44 13.39
CA GLN A 65 5.39 -0.94 13.80
C GLN A 65 6.81 -1.39 13.43
N LEU A 66 7.32 -1.03 12.24
CA LEU A 66 8.72 -1.32 11.86
C LEU A 66 9.71 -0.65 12.81
N CYS A 67 9.49 0.62 13.15
CA CYS A 67 10.32 1.35 14.11
C CYS A 67 10.31 0.67 15.50
N ARG A 68 9.14 0.21 15.97
CA ARG A 68 9.04 -0.54 17.22
C ARG A 68 9.80 -1.88 17.17
N GLN A 69 9.65 -2.64 16.08
CA GLN A 69 10.39 -3.90 15.88
C GLN A 69 11.90 -3.68 15.88
N LYS A 70 12.36 -2.48 15.45
CA LYS A 70 13.76 -2.07 15.51
C LYS A 70 14.22 -1.68 16.92
N GLY A 71 13.31 -1.63 17.88
CA GLY A 71 13.62 -1.28 19.27
C GLY A 71 13.52 0.23 19.56
N TRP A 72 12.93 1.04 18.68
CA TRP A 72 12.73 2.46 18.92
C TRP A 72 11.57 2.73 19.87
N GLU A 73 11.63 3.82 20.62
CA GLU A 73 10.49 4.34 21.38
C GLU A 73 9.63 5.17 20.42
N VAL A 74 8.39 4.71 20.21
CA VAL A 74 7.47 5.34 19.25
C VAL A 74 6.24 5.84 19.97
N THR A 75 5.89 7.09 19.73
CA THR A 75 4.62 7.71 20.08
C THR A 75 3.98 8.30 18.83
N GLY A 76 2.71 8.64 18.85
CA GLY A 76 2.10 9.34 17.72
C GLY A 76 0.73 9.89 18.03
N SER A 77 0.30 10.83 17.20
CA SER A 77 -0.98 11.53 17.25
C SER A 77 -1.77 11.31 15.96
N ASP A 78 -3.08 11.28 16.07
CA ASP A 78 -4.00 11.27 14.93
C ASP A 78 -5.35 11.88 15.32
N GLN A 79 -6.02 12.52 14.36
CA GLN A 79 -7.37 13.03 14.57
C GLN A 79 -8.39 11.92 14.82
N HIS A 80 -8.16 10.75 14.22
CA HIS A 80 -9.09 9.61 14.23
C HIS A 80 -8.39 8.33 14.68
N VAL A 81 -8.47 8.02 15.96
CA VAL A 81 -7.85 6.83 16.58
C VAL A 81 -8.89 5.72 16.73
N TYR A 82 -9.09 4.91 15.69
CA TYR A 82 -10.09 3.83 15.68
C TYR A 82 -9.53 2.51 15.08
N PRO A 83 -10.14 1.36 15.44
CA PRO A 83 -9.76 0.06 14.89
C PRO A 83 -9.91 -0.03 13.37
N PRO A 84 -9.13 -0.90 12.68
CA PRO A 84 -8.19 -1.88 13.26
C PRO A 84 -6.78 -1.32 13.55
N MET A 85 -6.41 -0.15 12.98
CA MET A 85 -5.03 0.35 13.10
C MET A 85 -4.68 0.73 14.55
N SER A 86 -5.59 1.39 15.27
CA SER A 86 -5.34 1.76 16.66
C SER A 86 -5.06 0.56 17.57
N ASP A 87 -5.73 -0.58 17.32
CA ASP A 87 -5.51 -1.79 18.10
C ASP A 87 -4.16 -2.44 17.81
N GLN A 88 -3.77 -2.48 16.53
CA GLN A 88 -2.45 -2.98 16.12
C GLN A 88 -1.32 -2.15 16.74
N LEU A 89 -1.46 -0.82 16.73
CA LEU A 89 -0.45 0.09 17.29
C LEU A 89 -0.36 -0.06 18.83
N ARG A 90 -1.49 -0.16 19.52
CA ARG A 90 -1.52 -0.41 20.97
C ARG A 90 -0.91 -1.77 21.34
N GLN A 91 -1.22 -2.82 20.58
CA GLN A 91 -0.62 -4.15 20.74
C GLN A 91 0.90 -4.13 20.54
N ALA A 92 1.40 -3.28 19.64
CA ALA A 92 2.82 -3.05 19.44
C ALA A 92 3.47 -2.21 20.56
N GLY A 93 2.70 -1.78 21.57
CA GLY A 93 3.20 -0.95 22.69
C GLY A 93 3.48 0.51 22.30
N ILE A 94 2.77 1.02 21.30
CA ILE A 94 2.87 2.42 20.84
C ILE A 94 1.84 3.27 21.60
N VAL A 95 2.28 4.40 22.16
CA VAL A 95 1.41 5.38 22.81
C VAL A 95 0.74 6.24 21.76
N LEU A 96 -0.60 6.27 21.78
CA LEU A 96 -1.42 7.02 20.84
C LEU A 96 -2.09 8.21 21.54
N HIS A 97 -2.02 9.36 20.91
CA HIS A 97 -2.73 10.57 21.30
C HIS A 97 -3.86 10.83 20.29
N GLU A 98 -5.09 10.99 20.78
CA GLU A 98 -6.23 11.36 19.95
C GLU A 98 -6.34 12.88 19.86
N GLY A 99 -6.45 13.39 18.63
CA GLY A 99 -6.29 14.81 18.33
C GLY A 99 -4.83 15.23 18.20
N TYR A 100 -4.60 16.53 17.99
CA TYR A 100 -3.27 17.12 17.86
C TYR A 100 -3.04 18.13 18.97
N ASP A 101 -1.92 18.02 19.69
CA ASP A 101 -1.52 18.92 20.78
C ASP A 101 0.00 19.07 20.82
N ALA A 102 0.51 20.29 20.68
CA ALA A 102 1.94 20.59 20.72
C ALA A 102 2.64 20.10 22.00
N SER A 103 1.90 19.92 23.12
CA SER A 103 2.45 19.43 24.39
C SER A 103 2.93 17.97 24.35
N VAL A 104 2.49 17.18 23.36
CA VAL A 104 2.97 15.79 23.17
C VAL A 104 4.38 15.72 22.57
N LEU A 105 4.86 16.83 21.99
CA LEU A 105 6.21 16.94 21.42
C LEU A 105 7.22 17.17 22.56
N ARG A 106 7.69 16.07 23.13
CA ARG A 106 8.63 16.08 24.26
C ARG A 106 10.00 16.62 23.84
N GLU A 107 10.70 17.30 24.76
CA GLU A 107 12.04 17.85 24.51
C GLU A 107 13.13 16.79 24.22
N ASP A 108 12.88 15.52 24.58
CA ASP A 108 13.81 14.40 24.41
C ASP A 108 13.56 13.57 23.15
N LEU A 109 12.70 14.04 22.24
CA LEU A 109 12.51 13.43 20.93
C LEU A 109 13.74 13.64 20.06
N ASP A 110 14.17 12.56 19.40
CA ASP A 110 15.25 12.60 18.42
C ASP A 110 14.73 13.03 17.04
N LEU A 111 13.48 12.67 16.70
CA LEU A 111 12.91 12.91 15.39
C LEU A 111 11.38 12.94 15.42
N VAL A 112 10.80 13.82 14.62
CA VAL A 112 9.36 13.81 14.30
C VAL A 112 9.16 13.32 12.87
N VAL A 113 8.18 12.44 12.68
CA VAL A 113 7.82 11.90 11.36
C VAL A 113 6.45 12.43 10.97
N VAL A 114 6.38 13.12 9.83
CA VAL A 114 5.16 13.79 9.38
C VAL A 114 4.45 12.99 8.31
N GLY A 115 3.18 12.66 8.55
CA GLY A 115 2.31 11.97 7.60
C GLY A 115 1.89 12.86 6.43
N ASN A 116 1.55 12.27 5.29
CA ASN A 116 1.19 13.00 4.08
C ASN A 116 -0.14 13.78 4.17
N ALA A 117 -1.05 13.36 5.03
CA ALA A 117 -2.32 14.06 5.24
C ALA A 117 -2.18 15.37 6.07
N MET A 118 -1.00 15.62 6.63
CA MET A 118 -0.74 16.80 7.44
C MET A 118 -0.55 18.05 6.58
N SER A 119 -0.95 19.20 7.11
CA SER A 119 -0.85 20.49 6.44
C SER A 119 -0.41 21.59 7.41
N ARG A 120 -0.04 22.76 6.86
CA ARG A 120 0.18 23.98 7.66
C ARG A 120 -1.10 24.34 8.41
N GLY A 121 -0.95 24.86 9.61
CA GLY A 121 -2.03 25.13 10.55
C GLY A 121 -2.33 23.98 11.52
N ASN A 122 -1.78 22.79 11.33
CA ASN A 122 -1.79 21.74 12.36
C ASN A 122 -0.88 22.14 13.51
N VAL A 123 -1.38 22.08 14.75
CA VAL A 123 -0.66 22.64 15.93
C VAL A 123 0.67 21.93 16.22
N GLU A 124 0.78 20.64 15.94
CA GLU A 124 2.03 19.90 16.10
C GLU A 124 3.01 20.21 14.97
N VAL A 125 2.53 20.33 13.72
CA VAL A 125 3.35 20.74 12.58
C VAL A 125 3.95 22.13 12.83
N GLU A 126 3.14 23.11 13.26
CA GLU A 126 3.63 24.45 13.57
C GLU A 126 4.65 24.43 14.71
N ALA A 127 4.39 23.67 15.78
CA ALA A 127 5.32 23.54 16.90
C ALA A 127 6.66 22.90 16.49
N VAL A 128 6.65 21.93 15.59
CA VAL A 128 7.87 21.31 15.01
C VAL A 128 8.69 22.36 14.25
N LEU A 129 8.03 23.15 13.41
CA LEU A 129 8.70 24.20 12.61
C LEU A 129 9.26 25.32 13.47
N ASP A 130 8.48 25.82 14.43
CA ASP A 130 8.88 26.92 15.34
C ASP A 130 9.99 26.47 16.30
N GLY A 131 9.88 25.25 16.83
CA GLY A 131 10.84 24.66 17.76
C GLY A 131 12.13 24.17 17.09
N LYS A 132 12.17 24.16 15.75
CA LYS A 132 13.29 23.59 14.96
C LYS A 132 13.60 22.15 15.35
N ILE A 133 12.57 21.37 15.68
CA ILE A 133 12.68 19.95 15.99
C ILE A 133 13.04 19.23 14.69
N PRO A 134 14.03 18.31 14.67
CA PRO A 134 14.33 17.53 13.48
C PRO A 134 13.10 16.77 13.00
N PHE A 135 12.76 16.88 11.72
CA PHE A 135 11.61 16.17 11.14
C PHE A 135 11.89 15.64 9.74
N ILE A 136 11.13 14.64 9.37
CA ILE A 136 11.25 13.89 8.11
C ILE A 136 9.87 13.39 7.69
N SER A 137 9.69 13.09 6.42
CA SER A 137 8.49 12.39 5.95
C SER A 137 8.56 10.89 6.22
N GLY A 138 7.39 10.23 6.28
CA GLY A 138 7.32 8.77 6.40
C GLY A 138 8.04 8.04 5.28
N PRO A 139 7.81 8.37 4.00
CA PRO A 139 8.51 7.75 2.86
C PRO A 139 10.03 7.92 2.89
N GLU A 140 10.51 9.09 3.27
CA GLU A 140 11.95 9.33 3.43
C GLU A 140 12.54 8.48 4.56
N LEU A 141 11.84 8.37 5.71
CA LEU A 141 12.27 7.50 6.80
C LEU A 141 12.34 6.04 6.35
N LEU A 142 11.34 5.55 5.60
CA LEU A 142 11.35 4.19 5.07
C LEU A 142 12.55 3.96 4.14
N GLY A 143 12.85 4.90 3.23
CA GLY A 143 14.02 4.80 2.36
C GLY A 143 15.33 4.67 3.12
N ARG A 144 15.51 5.44 4.21
CA ARG A 144 16.68 5.33 5.11
C ARG A 144 16.68 4.02 5.89
N PHE A 145 15.50 3.55 6.29
CA PHE A 145 15.31 2.32 7.03
C PHE A 145 15.72 1.08 6.22
N THR A 146 15.43 1.10 4.91
CA THR A 146 15.73 0.02 3.96
C THR A 146 17.10 0.16 3.28
N GLU A 147 17.90 1.16 3.63
CA GLU A 147 19.22 1.37 3.05
C GLU A 147 20.10 0.12 3.18
N GLY A 148 20.70 -0.32 2.05
CA GLY A 148 21.50 -1.54 1.92
C GLY A 148 20.69 -2.84 1.93
N MET A 149 19.34 -2.76 1.86
CA MET A 149 18.49 -3.88 1.46
C MET A 149 18.21 -3.82 -0.03
N THR A 150 17.81 -4.94 -0.62
CA THR A 150 17.24 -4.97 -1.97
C THR A 150 15.75 -4.68 -1.87
N VAL A 151 15.33 -3.54 -2.41
CA VAL A 151 13.94 -3.06 -2.31
C VAL A 151 13.15 -3.43 -3.56
N LEU A 152 12.02 -4.14 -3.35
CA LEU A 152 11.04 -4.47 -4.37
C LEU A 152 9.81 -3.59 -4.15
N ALA A 153 9.57 -2.62 -5.05
CA ALA A 153 8.47 -1.68 -4.93
C ALA A 153 7.39 -1.99 -5.97
N VAL A 154 6.17 -2.25 -5.51
CA VAL A 154 5.00 -2.60 -6.36
C VAL A 154 4.12 -1.38 -6.53
N SER A 155 3.99 -0.90 -7.76
CA SER A 155 3.18 0.28 -8.11
C SER A 155 2.07 -0.04 -9.12
N GLY A 156 1.23 0.94 -9.38
CA GLY A 156 0.09 0.89 -10.30
C GLY A 156 -1.16 1.50 -9.68
N THR A 157 -2.14 1.84 -10.48
CA THR A 157 -3.40 2.43 -10.00
C THR A 157 -4.16 1.41 -9.14
N HIS A 158 -4.26 0.16 -9.61
CA HIS A 158 -5.01 -0.92 -8.95
C HIS A 158 -4.14 -2.13 -8.66
N GLY A 159 -4.54 -2.94 -7.66
CA GLY A 159 -3.91 -4.21 -7.34
C GLY A 159 -2.59 -4.13 -6.56
N LYS A 160 -2.10 -2.94 -6.22
CA LYS A 160 -0.84 -2.73 -5.45
C LYS A 160 -0.76 -3.64 -4.22
N THR A 161 -1.70 -3.53 -3.31
CA THR A 161 -1.74 -4.27 -2.03
C THR A 161 -1.71 -5.79 -2.23
N THR A 162 -2.54 -6.29 -3.16
CA THR A 162 -2.63 -7.73 -3.45
C THR A 162 -1.33 -8.24 -4.05
N THR A 163 -0.77 -7.53 -5.04
CA THR A 163 0.50 -7.90 -5.69
C THR A 163 1.66 -7.87 -4.71
N THR A 164 1.76 -6.81 -3.86
CA THR A 164 2.79 -6.70 -2.81
C THR A 164 2.71 -7.86 -1.83
N SER A 165 1.48 -8.24 -1.45
CA SER A 165 1.24 -9.36 -0.54
C SER A 165 1.62 -10.72 -1.15
N MET A 166 1.27 -10.95 -2.43
CA MET A 166 1.67 -12.15 -3.17
C MET A 166 3.20 -12.23 -3.30
N LEU A 167 3.85 -11.11 -3.65
CA LEU A 167 5.30 -11.05 -3.78
C LEU A 167 6.00 -11.35 -2.45
N ALA A 168 5.55 -10.73 -1.35
CA ALA A 168 6.09 -11.02 -0.02
C ALA A 168 5.92 -12.49 0.35
N TRP A 169 4.75 -13.09 0.04
CA TRP A 169 4.50 -14.51 0.29
C TRP A 169 5.39 -15.43 -0.57
N ILE A 170 5.57 -15.12 -1.86
CA ILE A 170 6.47 -15.89 -2.72
C ILE A 170 7.89 -15.88 -2.15
N LEU A 171 8.43 -14.72 -1.76
CA LEU A 171 9.76 -14.64 -1.17
C LEU A 171 9.85 -15.40 0.17
N GLU A 172 8.81 -15.33 1.01
CA GLU A 172 8.72 -16.05 2.27
C GLU A 172 8.76 -17.57 2.05
N SER A 173 7.96 -18.09 1.11
CA SER A 173 7.89 -19.52 0.79
C SER A 173 9.23 -20.09 0.28
N GLN A 174 10.10 -19.23 -0.25
CA GLN A 174 11.45 -19.57 -0.67
C GLN A 174 12.50 -19.40 0.45
N GLY A 175 12.06 -19.14 1.70
CA GLY A 175 12.94 -18.96 2.85
C GLY A 175 13.76 -17.67 2.84
N MET A 176 13.39 -16.69 2.00
CA MET A 176 14.10 -15.41 1.87
C MET A 176 13.78 -14.44 3.00
N ASN A 177 12.77 -14.74 3.86
CA ASN A 177 12.35 -13.98 5.04
C ASN A 177 12.32 -12.46 4.81
N PRO A 178 11.49 -11.96 3.86
CA PRO A 178 11.47 -10.55 3.48
C PRO A 178 10.91 -9.66 4.60
N GLY A 179 11.44 -8.45 4.73
CA GLY A 179 10.72 -7.35 5.35
C GLY A 179 9.64 -6.86 4.38
N PHE A 180 8.58 -6.26 4.91
CA PHE A 180 7.55 -5.66 4.06
C PHE A 180 6.76 -4.54 4.76
N LEU A 181 6.18 -3.66 3.93
CA LEU A 181 5.17 -2.68 4.32
C LEU A 181 4.08 -2.66 3.24
N VAL A 182 2.87 -3.05 3.62
CA VAL A 182 1.71 -3.25 2.73
C VAL A 182 0.54 -2.42 3.21
N GLY A 183 -0.24 -1.86 2.29
CA GLY A 183 -1.43 -1.05 2.57
C GLY A 183 -2.65 -1.84 3.08
N GLY A 184 -2.50 -3.12 3.38
CA GLY A 184 -3.52 -4.02 3.92
C GLY A 184 -2.90 -5.06 4.83
N VAL A 185 -3.70 -6.04 5.26
CA VAL A 185 -3.23 -7.15 6.10
C VAL A 185 -3.27 -8.44 5.27
N PRO A 186 -2.10 -8.93 4.76
CA PRO A 186 -2.03 -10.23 4.10
C PRO A 186 -2.34 -11.34 5.11
N GLN A 187 -3.26 -12.23 4.78
CA GLN A 187 -3.76 -13.23 5.74
C GLN A 187 -2.67 -14.25 6.14
N ASN A 188 -1.74 -14.57 5.24
CA ASN A 188 -0.59 -15.41 5.53
C ASN A 188 0.32 -14.88 6.65
N PHE A 189 0.35 -13.56 6.86
CA PHE A 189 1.23 -12.92 7.84
C PHE A 189 0.50 -12.35 9.05
N GLY A 190 -0.79 -11.98 8.91
CA GLY A 190 -1.61 -11.37 9.97
C GLY A 190 -1.21 -9.94 10.37
N VAL A 191 -0.21 -9.36 9.72
CA VAL A 191 0.31 -8.00 9.97
C VAL A 191 0.54 -7.25 8.66
N SER A 192 0.44 -5.91 8.70
CA SER A 192 0.68 -5.05 7.53
C SER A 192 2.15 -4.67 7.34
N ALA A 193 2.99 -4.88 8.35
CA ALA A 193 4.40 -4.54 8.31
C ALA A 193 5.26 -5.48 9.15
N ARG A 194 6.41 -5.87 8.62
CA ARG A 194 7.40 -6.74 9.26
C ARG A 194 8.81 -6.35 8.83
N LEU A 195 9.77 -6.35 9.76
CA LEU A 195 11.19 -6.10 9.46
C LEU A 195 11.82 -7.17 8.58
N GLY A 196 11.39 -8.44 8.75
CA GLY A 196 12.09 -9.58 8.17
C GLY A 196 13.45 -9.83 8.82
N GLY A 197 14.17 -10.82 8.30
CA GLY A 197 15.52 -11.18 8.78
C GLY A 197 16.55 -11.21 7.66
N GLY A 198 16.14 -10.94 6.44
CA GLY A 198 16.95 -11.00 5.23
C GLY A 198 17.35 -9.62 4.69
N GLN A 199 17.91 -9.65 3.50
CA GLN A 199 18.31 -8.45 2.74
C GLN A 199 17.17 -7.91 1.86
N TRP A 200 15.98 -8.53 1.86
CA TRP A 200 14.87 -8.23 0.95
C TRP A 200 13.81 -7.40 1.66
N PHE A 201 13.32 -6.36 0.99
CA PHE A 201 12.21 -5.56 1.49
C PHE A 201 11.19 -5.30 0.39
N VAL A 202 9.94 -5.69 0.65
CA VAL A 202 8.82 -5.51 -0.29
C VAL A 202 7.95 -4.35 0.18
N VAL A 203 7.70 -3.37 -0.68
CA VAL A 203 6.90 -2.19 -0.34
C VAL A 203 5.81 -1.92 -1.36
N GLU A 204 4.63 -1.57 -0.87
CA GLU A 204 3.57 -0.99 -1.68
C GLU A 204 3.95 0.44 -2.05
N ALA A 205 4.09 0.71 -3.34
CA ALA A 205 4.59 1.96 -3.88
C ALA A 205 3.44 2.82 -4.43
N ASP A 206 2.96 3.71 -3.58
CA ASP A 206 1.84 4.59 -3.84
C ASP A 206 2.30 5.88 -4.52
N GLU A 207 1.52 6.36 -5.50
CA GLU A 207 1.75 7.57 -6.27
C GLU A 207 1.41 8.88 -5.53
N TYR A 208 0.75 8.82 -4.36
CA TYR A 208 0.45 9.99 -3.55
C TYR A 208 1.69 10.79 -3.17
N ASP A 209 1.49 12.09 -2.97
CA ASP A 209 2.53 13.00 -2.48
C ASP A 209 3.05 12.57 -1.09
N THR A 210 4.29 12.95 -0.82
CA THR A 210 5.06 12.48 0.34
C THR A 210 4.64 13.15 1.63
N ALA A 211 4.54 14.51 1.62
CA ALA A 211 4.18 15.33 2.77
C ALA A 211 3.81 16.76 2.31
N PHE A 212 3.35 17.61 3.24
CA PHE A 212 3.03 19.01 2.92
C PHE A 212 4.23 19.80 2.38
N PHE A 213 5.43 19.44 2.76
CA PHE A 213 6.70 20.08 2.36
C PHE A 213 7.41 19.36 1.19
N ASP A 214 6.94 18.17 0.78
CA ASP A 214 7.48 17.43 -0.36
C ASP A 214 6.33 16.85 -1.19
N LYS A 215 6.13 17.42 -2.39
CA LYS A 215 5.05 17.04 -3.31
C LYS A 215 5.44 15.99 -4.35
N ARG A 216 6.63 15.39 -4.23
CA ARG A 216 6.99 14.21 -5.01
C ARG A 216 6.23 12.99 -4.50
N SER A 217 5.96 12.04 -5.38
CA SER A 217 5.32 10.79 -4.99
C SER A 217 6.20 9.97 -4.03
N LYS A 218 5.55 9.24 -3.12
CA LYS A 218 6.21 8.46 -2.05
C LYS A 218 7.28 7.52 -2.58
N PHE A 219 7.02 6.84 -3.71
CA PHE A 219 7.92 5.84 -4.26
C PHE A 219 9.28 6.39 -4.74
N VAL A 220 9.40 7.70 -4.95
CA VAL A 220 10.69 8.34 -5.28
C VAL A 220 11.70 8.21 -4.12
N HIS A 221 11.21 8.05 -2.89
CA HIS A 221 12.03 7.93 -1.69
C HIS A 221 12.46 6.50 -1.36
N TYR A 222 11.84 5.48 -1.98
CA TYR A 222 12.09 4.07 -1.63
C TYR A 222 13.34 3.48 -2.24
N HIS A 223 13.94 4.15 -3.24
CA HIS A 223 15.15 3.70 -3.95
C HIS A 223 15.04 2.24 -4.42
N PRO A 224 14.03 1.87 -5.21
CA PRO A 224 13.79 0.48 -5.56
C PRO A 224 14.90 -0.09 -6.45
N ASP A 225 15.32 -1.33 -6.17
CA ASP A 225 16.14 -2.14 -7.06
C ASP A 225 15.29 -2.86 -8.11
N ILE A 226 14.06 -3.23 -7.74
CA ILE A 226 13.08 -3.85 -8.62
C ILE A 226 11.77 -3.06 -8.50
N PHE A 227 11.38 -2.40 -9.58
CA PHE A 227 10.18 -1.56 -9.64
C PHE A 227 9.12 -2.19 -10.54
N GLY A 228 8.00 -2.61 -9.95
CA GLY A 228 6.88 -3.22 -10.65
C GLY A 228 5.79 -2.21 -10.97
N ILE A 229 5.27 -2.21 -12.20
CA ILE A 229 4.15 -1.36 -12.66
C ILE A 229 3.05 -2.28 -13.20
N ASN A 230 1.96 -2.43 -12.44
CA ASN A 230 0.86 -3.33 -12.80
C ASN A 230 -0.05 -2.76 -13.89
N ASN A 231 -0.53 -1.54 -13.67
CA ASN A 231 -1.42 -0.78 -14.55
C ASN A 231 -1.21 0.71 -14.30
N LEU A 232 -1.73 1.55 -15.18
CA LEU A 232 -1.60 3.01 -15.06
C LEU A 232 -2.82 3.68 -15.68
N GLU A 233 -3.70 4.20 -14.82
CA GLU A 233 -4.93 4.88 -15.16
C GLU A 233 -5.01 6.22 -14.43
N PHE A 234 -5.94 7.08 -14.82
CA PHE A 234 -6.18 8.34 -14.13
C PHE A 234 -6.97 8.11 -12.84
N ASP A 235 -6.37 8.42 -11.71
CA ASP A 235 -6.99 8.44 -10.39
C ASP A 235 -6.41 9.60 -9.56
N HIS A 236 -6.89 9.77 -8.34
CA HIS A 236 -6.40 10.80 -7.41
C HIS A 236 -6.47 12.23 -7.99
N ALA A 237 -7.64 12.58 -8.53
CA ALA A 237 -7.90 13.89 -9.13
C ALA A 237 -7.81 15.07 -8.13
N ASP A 238 -7.70 14.79 -6.84
CA ASP A 238 -7.41 15.76 -5.78
C ASP A 238 -5.95 16.25 -5.79
N ILE A 239 -5.03 15.48 -6.38
CA ILE A 239 -3.60 15.81 -6.45
C ILE A 239 -3.04 15.84 -7.87
N PHE A 240 -3.66 15.16 -8.83
CA PHE A 240 -3.23 15.12 -10.22
C PHE A 240 -4.25 15.75 -11.17
N SER A 241 -3.81 16.62 -12.06
CA SER A 241 -4.66 17.26 -13.06
C SER A 241 -5.11 16.31 -14.17
N ASP A 242 -4.25 15.36 -14.53
CA ASP A 242 -4.44 14.44 -15.64
C ASP A 242 -3.50 13.22 -15.55
N LEU A 243 -3.69 12.27 -16.46
CA LEU A 243 -2.86 11.07 -16.56
C LEU A 243 -1.38 11.38 -16.83
N SER A 244 -1.06 12.44 -17.58
CA SER A 244 0.32 12.83 -17.89
C SER A 244 1.09 13.28 -16.65
N ALA A 245 0.39 13.89 -15.68
CA ALA A 245 0.97 14.24 -14.37
C ALA A 245 1.37 12.97 -13.60
N ILE A 246 0.52 11.95 -13.61
CA ILE A 246 0.80 10.63 -12.99
C ILE A 246 1.97 9.95 -13.72
N GLU A 247 1.94 9.88 -15.06
CA GLU A 247 3.04 9.34 -15.88
C GLU A 247 4.39 10.00 -15.54
N THR A 248 4.39 11.28 -15.25
CA THR A 248 5.61 12.01 -14.86
C THR A 248 6.16 11.52 -13.54
N GLN A 249 5.31 11.24 -12.55
CA GLN A 249 5.75 10.67 -11.27
C GLN A 249 6.33 9.26 -11.45
N PHE A 250 5.67 8.40 -12.24
CA PHE A 250 6.19 7.07 -12.55
C PHE A 250 7.55 7.14 -13.25
N HIS A 251 7.74 8.08 -14.17
CA HIS A 251 9.05 8.29 -14.79
C HIS A 251 10.11 8.75 -13.78
N HIS A 252 9.74 9.56 -12.78
CA HIS A 252 10.66 9.91 -11.68
C HIS A 252 11.08 8.68 -10.87
N ALA A 253 10.18 7.71 -10.62
CA ALA A 253 10.52 6.46 -9.96
C ALA A 253 11.48 5.60 -10.81
N ILE A 254 11.18 5.41 -12.11
CA ILE A 254 12.03 4.64 -13.04
C ILE A 254 13.47 5.18 -13.06
N ARG A 255 13.64 6.50 -13.03
CA ARG A 255 14.96 7.15 -12.98
C ARG A 255 15.75 6.86 -11.71
N ARG A 256 15.11 6.32 -10.68
CA ARG A 256 15.76 5.95 -9.40
C ARG A 256 16.22 4.50 -9.37
N VAL A 257 15.73 3.65 -10.28
CA VAL A 257 16.10 2.24 -10.38
C VAL A 257 17.53 2.12 -10.92
N PRO A 258 18.44 1.40 -10.26
CA PRO A 258 19.80 1.19 -10.72
C PRO A 258 19.87 0.49 -12.09
N SER A 259 20.95 0.70 -12.86
CA SER A 259 21.13 0.06 -14.18
C SER A 259 21.17 -1.48 -14.12
N GLN A 260 21.55 -2.05 -12.99
CA GLN A 260 21.52 -3.50 -12.75
C GLN A 260 20.20 -3.99 -12.17
N GLY A 261 19.32 -3.07 -11.75
CA GLY A 261 17.98 -3.35 -11.27
C GLY A 261 17.01 -3.66 -12.40
N PHE A 262 15.73 -3.82 -12.05
CA PHE A 262 14.69 -4.17 -12.99
C PHE A 262 13.50 -3.22 -12.92
N VAL A 263 12.95 -2.88 -14.10
CA VAL A 263 11.61 -2.35 -14.24
C VAL A 263 10.73 -3.47 -14.82
N VAL A 264 9.81 -3.97 -14.01
CA VAL A 264 8.88 -5.04 -14.39
C VAL A 264 7.53 -4.42 -14.71
N SER A 265 7.03 -4.58 -15.92
CA SER A 265 5.83 -3.87 -16.34
C SER A 265 4.97 -4.65 -17.31
N ARG A 266 3.66 -4.35 -17.31
CA ARG A 266 2.70 -4.98 -18.22
C ARG A 266 2.88 -4.44 -19.64
N ALA A 267 2.96 -5.35 -20.62
CA ALA A 267 2.99 -5.04 -22.04
C ALA A 267 1.60 -4.65 -22.56
N GLY A 268 1.55 -3.76 -23.56
CA GLY A 268 0.31 -3.35 -24.21
C GLY A 268 -0.57 -2.42 -23.36
N VAL A 269 0.01 -1.71 -22.41
CA VAL A 269 -0.62 -0.61 -21.67
C VAL A 269 -0.01 0.71 -22.14
N ASP A 270 -0.73 1.45 -22.96
CA ASP A 270 -0.23 2.66 -23.63
C ASP A 270 0.41 3.68 -22.68
N ALA A 271 -0.18 3.87 -21.50
CA ALA A 271 0.35 4.79 -20.49
C ALA A 271 1.73 4.35 -19.98
N ILE A 272 1.91 3.05 -19.72
CA ILE A 272 3.20 2.49 -19.30
C ILE A 272 4.22 2.61 -20.44
N ASP A 273 3.81 2.32 -21.67
CA ASP A 273 4.68 2.42 -22.85
C ASP A 273 5.15 3.86 -23.06
N ARG A 274 4.27 4.87 -22.89
CA ARG A 274 4.67 6.28 -22.92
C ARG A 274 5.67 6.66 -21.81
N VAL A 275 5.48 6.13 -20.61
CA VAL A 275 6.42 6.37 -19.48
C VAL A 275 7.79 5.80 -19.79
N LEU A 276 7.87 4.55 -20.26
CA LEU A 276 9.12 3.88 -20.61
C LEU A 276 9.82 4.56 -21.82
N ALA A 277 9.05 5.03 -22.80
CA ALA A 277 9.58 5.77 -23.97
C ALA A 277 10.28 7.10 -23.58
N ARG A 278 9.97 7.68 -22.41
CA ARG A 278 10.70 8.85 -21.88
C ARG A 278 12.12 8.52 -21.42
N GLY A 279 12.44 7.23 -21.27
CA GLY A 279 13.74 6.65 -20.91
C GLY A 279 13.63 5.64 -19.75
N CYS A 280 14.25 4.48 -19.95
CA CYS A 280 14.49 3.46 -18.94
C CYS A 280 15.96 3.07 -19.03
N TRP A 281 16.67 3.11 -17.91
CA TRP A 281 18.14 2.83 -17.84
C TRP A 281 18.44 1.51 -17.16
N SER A 282 17.39 0.85 -16.64
CA SER A 282 17.44 -0.44 -15.95
C SER A 282 17.08 -1.57 -16.92
N ARG A 283 17.17 -2.81 -16.48
CA ARG A 283 16.70 -3.97 -17.23
C ARG A 283 15.18 -3.96 -17.29
N GLU A 284 14.60 -4.09 -18.48
CA GLU A 284 13.16 -4.18 -18.64
C GLU A 284 12.72 -5.65 -18.66
N LEU A 285 11.71 -5.99 -17.87
CA LEU A 285 11.00 -7.27 -17.91
C LEU A 285 9.52 -6.99 -18.18
N ARG A 286 9.07 -7.36 -19.38
CA ARG A 286 7.67 -7.17 -19.80
C ARG A 286 6.87 -8.44 -19.54
N ILE A 287 5.62 -8.29 -19.03
CA ILE A 287 4.71 -9.39 -18.69
C ILE A 287 3.38 -9.26 -19.41
N GLY A 288 2.59 -10.34 -19.45
CA GLY A 288 1.29 -10.41 -20.09
C GLY A 288 1.36 -10.97 -21.53
N GLN A 289 0.45 -10.54 -22.40
CA GLN A 289 0.31 -11.08 -23.73
C GLN A 289 1.61 -10.96 -24.56
N GLY A 290 2.05 -12.08 -25.12
CA GLY A 290 3.27 -12.14 -25.94
C GLY A 290 4.58 -12.23 -25.16
N THR A 291 4.53 -12.48 -23.86
CA THR A 291 5.71 -12.61 -22.98
C THR A 291 5.78 -13.99 -22.31
N SER A 292 6.81 -14.19 -21.48
CA SER A 292 7.11 -15.50 -20.86
C SER A 292 6.39 -15.78 -19.53
N VAL A 293 5.59 -14.83 -19.00
CA VAL A 293 4.78 -15.02 -17.79
C VAL A 293 3.34 -14.66 -18.12
N ARG A 294 2.51 -15.69 -18.31
CA ARG A 294 1.08 -15.54 -18.60
C ARG A 294 0.28 -16.45 -17.70
N LEU A 295 -0.56 -15.83 -16.87
CA LEU A 295 -1.41 -16.53 -15.93
C LEU A 295 -2.87 -16.18 -16.19
N ARG A 296 -3.76 -17.13 -15.99
CA ARG A 296 -5.21 -16.91 -16.07
C ARG A 296 -5.91 -17.57 -14.88
N ALA A 297 -6.93 -16.89 -14.39
CA ALA A 297 -7.81 -17.46 -13.37
C ALA A 297 -8.89 -18.31 -14.03
N GLU A 298 -9.13 -19.51 -13.52
CA GLU A 298 -10.23 -20.41 -13.89
C GLU A 298 -10.96 -20.83 -12.62
N ARG A 299 -12.03 -20.12 -12.27
CA ARG A 299 -12.78 -20.32 -11.03
C ARG A 299 -11.87 -20.34 -9.80
N ASP A 300 -11.57 -21.51 -9.25
CA ASP A 300 -10.75 -21.76 -8.06
C ASP A 300 -9.31 -22.21 -8.38
N ARG A 301 -8.88 -22.01 -9.62
CA ARG A 301 -7.54 -22.40 -10.10
C ARG A 301 -6.83 -21.21 -10.75
N LEU A 302 -5.53 -21.14 -10.53
CA LEU A 302 -4.61 -20.33 -11.33
C LEU A 302 -3.88 -21.25 -12.30
N VAL A 303 -3.89 -20.90 -13.57
CA VAL A 303 -3.32 -21.70 -14.67
C VAL A 303 -2.21 -20.89 -15.33
N SER A 304 -1.07 -21.53 -15.57
CA SER A 304 0.00 -20.98 -16.39
C SER A 304 -0.10 -21.52 -17.81
N ASP A 305 -0.15 -20.63 -18.77
CA ASP A 305 -0.13 -20.99 -20.20
C ASP A 305 1.28 -21.35 -20.70
N ASP A 306 2.33 -20.97 -19.93
CA ASP A 306 3.73 -21.13 -20.35
C ASP A 306 4.36 -22.44 -19.83
N TRP A 307 3.84 -23.00 -18.73
CA TRP A 307 4.47 -24.17 -18.05
C TRP A 307 3.56 -25.40 -17.96
N ASP A 308 2.37 -25.38 -18.55
CA ASP A 308 1.36 -26.44 -18.42
C ASP A 308 1.09 -26.84 -16.95
N LEU A 309 1.06 -25.84 -16.07
CA LEU A 309 0.85 -25.98 -14.64
C LEU A 309 -0.46 -25.30 -14.21
N SER A 310 -1.10 -25.89 -13.23
CA SER A 310 -2.22 -25.24 -12.55
C SER A 310 -2.22 -25.54 -11.07
N VAL A 311 -2.60 -24.56 -10.26
CA VAL A 311 -2.69 -24.68 -8.81
C VAL A 311 -4.08 -24.32 -8.32
N GLN A 312 -4.52 -24.93 -7.21
CA GLN A 312 -5.69 -24.48 -6.47
C GLN A 312 -5.45 -23.07 -5.98
N TRP A 313 -6.41 -22.16 -6.16
CA TRP A 313 -6.21 -20.76 -5.83
C TRP A 313 -7.50 -20.09 -5.35
N PRO A 314 -7.50 -19.47 -4.15
CA PRO A 314 -8.72 -18.91 -3.58
C PRO A 314 -9.09 -17.54 -4.18
N MET A 315 -8.15 -16.89 -4.89
CA MET A 315 -8.39 -15.59 -5.48
C MET A 315 -9.17 -15.72 -6.80
N ARG A 316 -10.04 -14.77 -7.07
CA ARG A 316 -10.94 -14.79 -8.23
C ARG A 316 -10.66 -13.65 -9.19
N GLY A 317 -11.08 -13.85 -10.44
CA GLY A 317 -11.08 -12.83 -11.47
C GLY A 317 -9.74 -12.64 -12.19
N LYS A 318 -9.84 -12.18 -13.42
CA LYS A 318 -8.70 -11.91 -14.32
C LYS A 318 -7.69 -10.92 -13.72
N HIS A 319 -8.18 -9.89 -13.01
CA HIS A 319 -7.32 -8.89 -12.40
C HIS A 319 -6.38 -9.49 -11.34
N ASN A 320 -6.83 -10.50 -10.58
CA ASN A 320 -5.97 -11.18 -9.61
C ASN A 320 -4.93 -12.08 -10.30
N ALA A 321 -5.27 -12.75 -11.40
CA ALA A 321 -4.27 -13.44 -12.22
C ALA A 321 -3.20 -12.47 -12.75
N GLN A 322 -3.60 -11.27 -13.16
CA GLN A 322 -2.69 -10.22 -13.56
C GLN A 322 -1.79 -9.71 -12.40
N ASN A 323 -2.34 -9.60 -11.19
CA ASN A 323 -1.55 -9.30 -9.99
C ASN A 323 -0.51 -10.39 -9.71
N ALA A 324 -0.89 -11.66 -9.88
CA ALA A 324 -0.01 -12.82 -9.74
C ALA A 324 1.12 -12.83 -10.80
N GLU A 325 0.81 -12.51 -12.06
CA GLU A 325 1.84 -12.36 -13.11
C GLU A 325 2.93 -11.38 -12.69
N LEU A 326 2.55 -10.19 -12.22
CA LEU A 326 3.52 -9.19 -11.77
C LEU A 326 4.32 -9.69 -10.56
N ALA A 327 3.66 -10.29 -9.57
CA ALA A 327 4.33 -10.82 -8.38
C ALA A 327 5.36 -11.90 -8.72
N VAL A 328 5.00 -12.87 -9.58
CA VAL A 328 5.92 -13.94 -10.05
C VAL A 328 7.08 -13.36 -10.84
N ALA A 329 6.84 -12.41 -11.74
CA ALA A 329 7.89 -11.77 -12.53
C ALA A 329 8.85 -10.94 -11.68
N MET A 330 8.35 -10.22 -10.68
CA MET A 330 9.20 -9.47 -9.72
C MET A 330 10.00 -10.41 -8.83
N ALA A 331 9.42 -11.53 -8.39
CA ALA A 331 10.15 -12.56 -7.65
C ALA A 331 11.24 -13.20 -8.53
N HIS A 332 10.98 -13.42 -9.82
CA HIS A 332 11.99 -13.89 -10.77
C HIS A 332 13.15 -12.89 -10.91
N ALA A 333 12.86 -11.59 -10.98
CA ALA A 333 13.90 -10.56 -10.96
C ALA A 333 14.74 -10.57 -9.66
N ALA A 334 14.16 -11.11 -8.56
CA ALA A 334 14.85 -11.36 -7.28
C ALA A 334 15.49 -12.77 -7.20
N ASN A 335 15.68 -13.45 -8.34
CA ASN A 335 16.28 -14.78 -8.50
C ASN A 335 15.43 -15.95 -7.96
N VAL A 336 14.12 -15.81 -7.82
CA VAL A 336 13.21 -16.94 -7.59
C VAL A 336 12.87 -17.59 -8.94
N PRO A 337 12.98 -18.93 -9.07
CA PRO A 337 12.48 -19.62 -10.27
C PRO A 337 11.00 -19.32 -10.48
N THR A 338 10.60 -19.09 -11.73
CA THR A 338 9.21 -18.67 -12.05
C THR A 338 8.17 -19.71 -11.69
N ASP A 339 8.46 -20.99 -11.90
CA ASP A 339 7.62 -22.12 -11.51
C ASP A 339 7.48 -22.23 -9.97
N ALA A 340 8.57 -22.03 -9.22
CA ALA A 340 8.54 -22.02 -7.76
C ALA A 340 7.70 -20.84 -7.24
N GLY A 341 7.83 -19.64 -7.83
CA GLY A 341 7.01 -18.49 -7.52
C GLY A 341 5.52 -18.72 -7.82
N PHE A 342 5.22 -19.36 -8.93
CA PHE A 342 3.85 -19.75 -9.29
C PHE A 342 3.26 -20.78 -8.31
N LEU A 343 4.00 -21.84 -7.98
CA LEU A 343 3.55 -22.89 -7.06
C LEU A 343 3.28 -22.35 -5.66
N ALA A 344 4.06 -21.37 -5.18
CA ALA A 344 3.87 -20.73 -3.89
C ALA A 344 2.49 -20.07 -3.75
N LEU A 345 1.88 -19.62 -4.85
CA LEU A 345 0.58 -18.96 -4.85
C LEU A 345 -0.57 -19.91 -4.46
N SER A 346 -0.39 -21.23 -4.52
CA SER A 346 -1.38 -22.19 -4.04
C SER A 346 -1.68 -22.07 -2.55
N GLU A 347 -0.73 -21.56 -1.77
CA GLU A 347 -0.86 -21.36 -0.33
C GLU A 347 -1.14 -19.90 0.06
N PHE A 348 -1.29 -19.00 -0.92
CA PHE A 348 -1.63 -17.60 -0.66
C PHE A 348 -3.09 -17.47 -0.24
N GLN A 349 -3.32 -16.92 0.96
CA GLN A 349 -4.64 -16.85 1.61
C GLN A 349 -5.40 -15.55 1.31
N GLY A 350 -4.84 -14.67 0.47
CA GLY A 350 -5.44 -13.38 0.15
C GLY A 350 -5.08 -12.26 1.13
N VAL A 351 -5.79 -11.15 0.97
CA VAL A 351 -5.61 -9.94 1.79
C VAL A 351 -6.97 -9.54 2.37
N ALA A 352 -6.99 -9.14 3.62
CA ALA A 352 -8.21 -8.64 4.25
C ALA A 352 -8.80 -7.49 3.42
N ARG A 353 -10.12 -7.51 3.21
CA ARG A 353 -10.86 -6.51 2.42
C ARG A 353 -10.43 -6.43 0.93
N ARG A 354 -9.97 -7.53 0.34
CA ARG A 354 -9.72 -7.65 -1.11
C ARG A 354 -10.46 -8.88 -1.61
N LEU A 355 -11.71 -8.67 -2.04
CA LEU A 355 -12.68 -9.71 -2.39
C LEU A 355 -12.73 -10.81 -1.30
N ASN A 356 -12.82 -10.36 -0.05
CA ASN A 356 -12.75 -11.21 1.14
C ASN A 356 -14.10 -11.82 1.45
N LEU A 357 -14.18 -13.14 1.51
CA LEU A 357 -15.40 -13.86 1.87
C LEU A 357 -15.62 -13.78 3.39
N LEU A 358 -16.67 -13.07 3.80
CA LEU A 358 -17.04 -12.90 5.22
C LEU A 358 -18.00 -13.98 5.71
N PHE A 359 -18.85 -14.49 4.81
CA PHE A 359 -19.87 -15.49 5.13
C PHE A 359 -20.22 -16.33 3.90
N ASP A 360 -20.40 -17.63 4.12
CA ASP A 360 -20.88 -18.58 3.11
C ASP A 360 -21.67 -19.72 3.82
N ASN A 361 -22.92 -19.91 3.46
CA ASN A 361 -23.74 -21.04 3.91
C ASN A 361 -24.20 -21.91 2.73
N GLY A 362 -23.57 -21.78 1.57
CA GLY A 362 -23.90 -22.47 0.32
C GLY A 362 -25.03 -21.81 -0.49
N VAL A 363 -25.86 -20.99 0.13
CA VAL A 363 -27.02 -20.32 -0.51
C VAL A 363 -26.83 -18.81 -0.59
N LEU A 364 -26.27 -18.20 0.47
CA LEU A 364 -25.92 -16.80 0.58
C LEU A 364 -24.42 -16.65 0.82
N LYS A 365 -23.76 -15.79 0.03
CA LYS A 365 -22.38 -15.37 0.23
C LYS A 365 -22.33 -13.88 0.53
N VAL A 366 -21.46 -13.47 1.46
CA VAL A 366 -21.20 -12.05 1.77
C VAL A 366 -19.72 -11.78 1.63
N TRP A 367 -19.40 -10.75 0.84
CA TRP A 367 -18.05 -10.35 0.49
C TRP A 367 -17.74 -8.93 0.97
N ASP A 368 -16.47 -8.62 1.21
CA ASP A 368 -15.95 -7.27 1.49
C ASP A 368 -14.78 -6.95 0.55
N ASP A 369 -14.82 -5.78 -0.08
CA ASP A 369 -13.79 -5.33 -1.00
C ASP A 369 -13.46 -3.85 -0.80
N PHE A 370 -12.25 -3.48 -1.15
CA PHE A 370 -11.75 -2.11 -1.07
C PHE A 370 -12.00 -1.30 -2.36
N ALA A 371 -12.66 -1.88 -3.37
CA ALA A 371 -12.94 -1.25 -4.65
C ALA A 371 -13.68 0.09 -4.46
N HIS A 372 -13.17 1.14 -5.09
CA HIS A 372 -13.69 2.51 -5.02
C HIS A 372 -13.38 3.32 -6.30
N HIS A 373 -13.02 2.64 -7.38
CA HIS A 373 -12.81 3.18 -8.72
C HIS A 373 -13.63 2.36 -9.71
N PRO A 374 -14.18 2.93 -10.81
CA PRO A 374 -15.00 2.19 -11.76
C PRO A 374 -14.37 0.87 -12.23
N THR A 375 -13.13 0.89 -12.69
CA THR A 375 -12.40 -0.31 -13.13
C THR A 375 -12.31 -1.38 -12.02
N ALA A 376 -12.06 -0.97 -10.76
CA ALA A 376 -11.98 -1.91 -9.64
C ALA A 376 -13.37 -2.49 -9.30
N ILE A 377 -14.42 -1.69 -9.34
CA ILE A 377 -15.81 -2.12 -9.12
C ILE A 377 -16.22 -3.13 -10.20
N GLU A 378 -16.00 -2.79 -11.47
CA GLU A 378 -16.31 -3.64 -12.63
C GLU A 378 -15.61 -4.99 -12.51
N THR A 379 -14.29 -5.01 -12.32
CA THR A 379 -13.51 -6.25 -12.22
C THR A 379 -13.87 -7.11 -11.02
N THR A 380 -14.28 -6.49 -9.89
CA THR A 380 -14.80 -7.21 -8.72
C THR A 380 -16.16 -7.87 -9.03
N LEU A 381 -17.07 -7.14 -9.67
CA LEU A 381 -18.39 -7.69 -10.05
C LEU A 381 -18.27 -8.75 -11.15
N GLU A 382 -17.39 -8.59 -12.13
CA GLU A 382 -17.08 -9.61 -13.11
C GLU A 382 -16.60 -10.92 -12.44
N ALA A 383 -15.67 -10.83 -11.49
CA ALA A 383 -15.17 -11.99 -10.76
C ALA A 383 -16.27 -12.73 -9.99
N LEU A 384 -17.26 -12.01 -9.45
CA LEU A 384 -18.41 -12.59 -8.75
C LEU A 384 -19.51 -13.07 -9.69
N SER A 385 -19.57 -12.57 -10.91
CA SER A 385 -20.58 -13.00 -11.91
C SER A 385 -20.38 -14.44 -12.36
N GLU A 386 -19.18 -14.99 -12.21
CA GLU A 386 -18.87 -16.40 -12.49
C GLU A 386 -19.47 -17.37 -11.45
N GLU A 387 -19.90 -16.87 -10.29
CA GLU A 387 -20.55 -17.65 -9.26
C GLU A 387 -22.03 -17.88 -9.60
N PRO A 388 -22.57 -19.09 -9.29
CA PRO A 388 -23.96 -19.41 -9.63
C PRO A 388 -25.01 -18.73 -8.73
N GLN A 389 -24.61 -18.22 -7.56
CA GLN A 389 -25.56 -17.64 -6.61
C GLN A 389 -26.04 -16.27 -7.10
N ARG A 390 -27.34 -16.16 -7.36
CA ARG A 390 -28.03 -14.92 -7.72
C ARG A 390 -29.18 -14.65 -6.74
N PRO A 391 -29.58 -13.40 -6.50
CA PRO A 391 -29.05 -12.16 -7.11
C PRO A 391 -27.69 -11.75 -6.57
N LEU A 392 -26.93 -10.98 -7.37
CA LEU A 392 -25.70 -10.27 -6.94
C LEU A 392 -26.06 -8.84 -6.54
N THR A 393 -25.97 -8.57 -5.25
CA THR A 393 -26.27 -7.26 -4.65
C THR A 393 -24.96 -6.53 -4.36
N ALA A 394 -24.75 -5.36 -4.97
CA ALA A 394 -23.60 -4.48 -4.72
C ALA A 394 -23.98 -3.34 -3.77
N VAL A 395 -23.19 -3.14 -2.72
CA VAL A 395 -23.35 -2.03 -1.76
C VAL A 395 -22.07 -1.21 -1.81
N ILE A 396 -22.14 0.02 -2.35
CA ILE A 396 -20.97 0.83 -2.71
C ILE A 396 -21.01 2.16 -1.96
N GLU A 397 -19.97 2.45 -1.19
CA GLU A 397 -19.81 3.74 -0.51
C GLU A 397 -19.05 4.73 -1.41
N LEU A 398 -19.67 5.88 -1.74
CA LEU A 398 -19.06 6.95 -2.55
C LEU A 398 -18.09 7.81 -1.73
N ARG A 399 -17.06 7.18 -1.16
CA ARG A 399 -16.21 7.79 -0.14
C ARG A 399 -14.94 8.45 -0.66
N SER A 400 -14.32 7.95 -1.73
CA SER A 400 -13.07 8.53 -2.24
C SER A 400 -13.27 9.97 -2.74
N ASN A 401 -12.25 10.82 -2.65
CA ASN A 401 -12.34 12.21 -3.08
C ASN A 401 -12.77 12.31 -4.54
N THR A 402 -12.28 11.42 -5.39
CA THR A 402 -12.63 11.34 -6.82
C THR A 402 -14.12 10.99 -7.02
N MET A 403 -14.67 10.05 -6.23
CA MET A 403 -16.10 9.68 -6.27
C MET A 403 -16.98 10.80 -5.73
N LYS A 404 -16.60 11.45 -4.62
CA LYS A 404 -17.33 12.59 -4.02
C LYS A 404 -17.39 13.79 -4.98
N ALA A 405 -16.33 14.01 -5.75
CA ALA A 405 -16.27 15.07 -6.76
C ALA A 405 -17.04 14.76 -8.05
N GLY A 406 -17.56 13.53 -8.22
CA GLY A 406 -18.32 13.11 -9.40
C GLY A 406 -17.50 12.96 -10.67
N ILE A 407 -16.17 12.87 -10.56
CA ILE A 407 -15.25 12.82 -11.73
C ILE A 407 -15.52 11.59 -12.59
N HIS A 408 -15.89 10.47 -11.96
CA HIS A 408 -16.19 9.23 -12.67
C HIS A 408 -17.61 9.16 -13.24
N GLY A 409 -18.55 9.96 -12.73
CA GLY A 409 -19.90 10.14 -13.25
C GLY A 409 -20.51 8.89 -13.90
N LYS A 410 -20.64 8.93 -15.25
CA LYS A 410 -21.21 7.84 -16.03
C LYS A 410 -20.43 6.52 -15.94
N ALA A 411 -19.12 6.55 -15.78
CA ALA A 411 -18.32 5.34 -15.69
C ALA A 411 -18.70 4.48 -14.46
N LEU A 412 -19.24 5.08 -13.39
CA LEU A 412 -19.77 4.32 -12.24
C LEU A 412 -21.02 3.49 -12.63
N LEU A 413 -21.86 4.02 -13.51
CA LEU A 413 -23.05 3.29 -13.99
C LEU A 413 -22.66 2.08 -14.83
N ASP A 414 -21.69 2.28 -15.73
CA ASP A 414 -21.17 1.22 -16.58
C ASP A 414 -20.51 0.11 -15.73
N ALA A 415 -19.75 0.51 -14.70
CA ALA A 415 -19.03 -0.39 -13.82
C ALA A 415 -19.90 -1.37 -13.01
N VAL A 416 -21.17 -1.04 -12.78
CA VAL A 416 -22.09 -1.89 -11.99
C VAL A 416 -23.02 -2.74 -12.83
N ALA A 417 -22.85 -2.79 -14.15
CA ALA A 417 -23.70 -3.56 -15.07
C ALA A 417 -23.78 -5.07 -14.74
N GLY A 418 -22.78 -5.62 -14.03
CA GLY A 418 -22.75 -7.02 -13.59
C GLY A 418 -23.62 -7.34 -12.36
N ALA A 419 -24.12 -6.33 -11.63
CA ALA A 419 -24.95 -6.47 -10.43
C ALA A 419 -26.45 -6.51 -10.76
N ASP A 420 -27.21 -7.33 -10.03
CA ASP A 420 -28.67 -7.38 -10.15
C ASP A 420 -29.36 -6.27 -9.33
N GLN A 421 -28.73 -5.84 -8.21
CA GLN A 421 -29.18 -4.76 -7.35
C GLN A 421 -27.98 -3.94 -6.88
N VAL A 422 -28.11 -2.60 -6.88
CA VAL A 422 -27.05 -1.68 -6.45
C VAL A 422 -27.58 -0.71 -5.39
N TYR A 423 -26.84 -0.56 -4.29
CA TYR A 423 -27.04 0.45 -3.26
C TYR A 423 -25.86 1.40 -3.21
N TRP A 424 -26.11 2.68 -3.55
CA TRP A 424 -25.10 3.75 -3.46
C TRP A 424 -25.22 4.46 -2.13
N VAL A 425 -24.26 4.25 -1.25
CA VAL A 425 -24.22 4.87 0.08
C VAL A 425 -23.46 6.17 -0.01
N LEU A 426 -24.12 7.26 0.39
CA LEU A 426 -23.59 8.61 0.29
C LEU A 426 -23.00 9.08 1.61
N PRO A 427 -21.77 9.63 1.62
CA PRO A 427 -21.32 10.52 2.67
C PRO A 427 -21.97 11.91 2.55
N ASP A 428 -21.89 12.70 3.63
CA ASP A 428 -22.56 14.02 3.70
C ASP A 428 -21.98 15.07 2.73
N ASP A 429 -20.75 14.86 2.23
CA ASP A 429 -19.97 15.83 1.46
C ASP A 429 -19.85 15.54 -0.05
N VAL A 430 -20.87 14.87 -0.63
CA VAL A 430 -20.92 14.65 -2.09
C VAL A 430 -21.32 15.93 -2.81
N SER A 431 -20.58 16.31 -3.86
CA SER A 431 -20.72 17.61 -4.53
C SER A 431 -21.42 17.60 -5.90
N TRP A 432 -21.98 16.47 -6.34
CA TRP A 432 -22.60 16.31 -7.66
C TRP A 432 -24.02 15.68 -7.56
N ASP A 433 -24.82 15.73 -8.68
CA ASP A 433 -26.17 15.17 -8.73
C ASP A 433 -26.12 13.64 -8.80
N VAL A 434 -26.11 12.99 -7.64
CA VAL A 434 -26.10 11.53 -7.49
C VAL A 434 -27.40 10.84 -7.92
N GLN A 435 -28.48 11.59 -8.11
CA GLN A 435 -29.77 11.06 -8.56
C GLN A 435 -29.69 10.45 -9.97
N ILE A 436 -28.65 10.78 -10.73
CA ILE A 436 -28.37 10.15 -12.02
C ILE A 436 -28.13 8.64 -11.85
N LEU A 437 -27.56 8.21 -10.71
CA LEU A 437 -27.30 6.80 -10.41
C LEU A 437 -28.58 5.96 -10.26
N GLU A 438 -29.72 6.58 -9.90
CA GLU A 438 -31.03 5.91 -9.84
C GLU A 438 -31.77 5.96 -11.18
N ARG A 439 -31.68 7.08 -11.91
CA ARG A 439 -32.46 7.34 -13.11
C ARG A 439 -32.13 6.44 -14.29
N GLU A 440 -30.86 6.05 -14.42
CA GLU A 440 -30.36 5.31 -15.57
C GLU A 440 -30.37 3.79 -15.38
N GLN A 441 -30.48 3.31 -14.12
CA GLN A 441 -30.50 1.86 -13.83
C GLN A 441 -31.65 1.52 -12.87
N GLY A 442 -32.69 0.85 -13.37
CA GLY A 442 -33.89 0.52 -12.61
C GLY A 442 -33.71 -0.38 -11.38
N SER A 443 -32.51 -0.91 -11.15
CA SER A 443 -32.12 -1.71 -9.98
C SER A 443 -31.17 -0.98 -9.01
N SER A 444 -30.99 0.33 -9.18
CA SER A 444 -30.07 1.18 -8.41
C SER A 444 -30.85 2.06 -7.42
N VAL A 445 -30.37 2.14 -6.18
CA VAL A 445 -30.96 2.94 -5.10
C VAL A 445 -29.89 3.76 -4.42
N VAL A 446 -30.14 5.07 -4.28
CA VAL A 446 -29.31 5.98 -3.46
C VAL A 446 -29.75 5.90 -2.01
N VAL A 447 -28.81 5.68 -1.10
CA VAL A 447 -29.06 5.40 0.31
C VAL A 447 -28.46 6.50 1.19
N HIS A 448 -29.31 7.08 2.05
CA HIS A 448 -28.92 8.06 3.07
C HIS A 448 -29.01 7.49 4.51
N ASP A 449 -29.77 6.42 4.72
CA ASP A 449 -29.96 5.78 6.03
C ASP A 449 -29.34 4.38 6.05
N LEU A 450 -28.15 4.29 6.66
CA LEU A 450 -27.44 3.01 6.82
C LEU A 450 -28.21 2.00 7.69
N THR A 451 -29.02 2.46 8.65
CA THR A 451 -29.79 1.56 9.53
C THR A 451 -30.92 0.89 8.76
N ALA A 452 -31.63 1.66 7.93
CA ALA A 452 -32.65 1.10 7.06
C ALA A 452 -32.08 0.13 6.03
N LEU A 453 -30.89 0.46 5.45
CA LEU A 453 -30.19 -0.42 4.53
C LEU A 453 -29.76 -1.73 5.22
N GLU A 454 -29.18 -1.67 6.41
CA GLU A 454 -28.78 -2.85 7.20
C GLU A 454 -29.96 -3.79 7.43
N GLN A 455 -31.13 -3.24 7.84
CA GLN A 455 -32.36 -4.02 8.03
C GLN A 455 -32.85 -4.67 6.73
N GLN A 456 -32.69 -4.01 5.60
CA GLN A 456 -33.07 -4.54 4.30
C GLN A 456 -32.14 -5.67 3.86
N LEU A 457 -30.81 -5.45 3.91
CA LEU A 457 -29.79 -6.43 3.54
C LEU A 457 -29.85 -7.67 4.44
N SER A 458 -30.12 -7.48 5.73
CA SER A 458 -30.26 -8.58 6.69
C SER A 458 -31.45 -9.52 6.37
N LYS A 459 -32.38 -9.12 5.52
CA LYS A 459 -33.49 -9.98 5.06
C LYS A 459 -33.14 -10.87 3.87
N GLN A 460 -32.05 -10.61 3.19
CA GLN A 460 -31.61 -11.41 2.05
C GLN A 460 -31.20 -12.81 2.52
N THR A 461 -31.75 -13.85 1.91
CA THR A 461 -31.53 -15.25 2.29
C THR A 461 -30.78 -16.06 1.26
N SER A 462 -30.58 -15.53 0.07
CA SER A 462 -29.87 -16.22 -1.03
C SER A 462 -29.13 -15.24 -1.92
N GLY A 463 -28.24 -15.75 -2.76
CA GLY A 463 -27.45 -14.96 -3.71
C GLY A 463 -26.10 -14.49 -3.13
N GLN A 464 -25.66 -13.34 -3.58
CA GLN A 464 -24.41 -12.74 -3.13
C GLN A 464 -24.63 -11.28 -2.70
N MET A 465 -23.93 -10.85 -1.67
CA MET A 465 -23.76 -9.44 -1.30
C MET A 465 -22.28 -9.08 -1.34
N ILE A 466 -21.94 -7.95 -1.95
CA ILE A 466 -20.58 -7.38 -1.92
C ILE A 466 -20.60 -5.96 -1.38
N PHE A 467 -19.84 -5.70 -0.34
CA PHE A 467 -19.62 -4.37 0.21
C PHE A 467 -18.33 -3.81 -0.36
N MET A 468 -18.38 -2.62 -0.97
CA MET A 468 -17.25 -1.97 -1.62
C MET A 468 -17.00 -0.58 -1.03
N SER A 469 -15.85 -0.38 -0.36
CA SER A 469 -15.49 0.89 0.26
C SER A 469 -13.99 0.97 0.58
N ASN A 470 -13.38 2.12 0.36
CA ASN A 470 -12.01 2.42 0.83
C ASN A 470 -11.96 2.87 2.31
N GLY A 471 -13.08 2.85 3.02
CA GLY A 471 -13.19 3.14 4.44
C GLY A 471 -13.71 1.98 5.28
N GLY A 472 -14.02 2.23 6.55
CA GLY A 472 -14.56 1.22 7.48
C GLY A 472 -16.04 0.90 7.24
N PHE A 473 -16.71 1.65 6.39
CA PHE A 473 -18.13 1.52 6.04
C PHE A 473 -19.05 1.45 7.28
N SER A 474 -18.70 2.21 8.32
CA SER A 474 -19.36 2.19 9.63
C SER A 474 -19.59 0.80 10.21
N GLY A 475 -18.86 -0.22 9.73
CA GLY A 475 -18.97 -1.61 10.18
C GLY A 475 -20.26 -2.34 9.76
N ILE A 476 -21.02 -1.81 8.79
CA ILE A 476 -22.29 -2.40 8.33
C ILE A 476 -22.12 -3.85 7.86
N GLN A 477 -21.04 -4.17 7.16
CA GLN A 477 -20.76 -5.52 6.66
C GLN A 477 -20.69 -6.55 7.78
N ALA A 478 -20.05 -6.21 8.91
CA ALA A 478 -19.94 -7.11 10.07
C ALA A 478 -21.30 -7.33 10.73
N ARG A 479 -22.11 -6.25 10.89
CA ARG A 479 -23.44 -6.35 11.50
C ARG A 479 -24.41 -7.13 10.61
N VAL A 480 -24.39 -6.94 9.29
CA VAL A 480 -25.19 -7.76 8.37
C VAL A 480 -24.80 -9.24 8.45
N VAL A 481 -23.49 -9.55 8.50
CA VAL A 481 -23.01 -10.93 8.68
C VAL A 481 -23.50 -11.53 9.99
N GLU A 482 -23.48 -10.78 11.08
CA GLU A 482 -24.00 -11.25 12.38
C GLU A 482 -25.49 -11.60 12.30
N HIS A 483 -26.32 -10.73 11.66
CA HIS A 483 -27.74 -10.97 11.48
C HIS A 483 -28.05 -12.21 10.61
N VAL A 484 -27.28 -12.45 9.53
CA VAL A 484 -27.54 -13.60 8.65
C VAL A 484 -27.02 -14.91 9.21
N ARG A 485 -26.05 -14.89 10.14
CA ARG A 485 -25.53 -16.08 10.86
C ARG A 485 -26.52 -16.65 11.88
N VAL A 486 -27.35 -15.80 12.50
CA VAL A 486 -28.27 -16.19 13.56
C VAL A 486 -29.57 -16.82 13.00
N ARG A 487 -29.76 -16.78 11.70
CA ARG A 487 -30.92 -17.40 11.00
C ARG A 487 -30.57 -18.76 10.44
#